data_f2eb85cb7ca5789b31b607f9cdbb8262
#
_entry.id   f2eb85cb7ca5789b31b607f9cdbb8262
#
_cell.length_a   1.000
_cell.length_b   1.000
_cell.length_c   1.000
_cell.angle_alpha   90.00
_cell.angle_beta   90.00
_cell.angle_gamma   90.00
#
_symmetry.space_group_name_H-M   'P 1'
#
loop_
_entity.id
_entity.type
_entity.pdbx_description
1 polymer ?
#
loop_
_entity_poly.entity_id
_entity_poly.type
_entity_poly.pdbx_seq_one_letter_code
_entity_poly.pdbx_strand_id
1 'polypeptide(L)'
;MSASNASPRANAPSVTFQRSSTAYLETEANLKQRQLTFLNRLRKADPQHQTIERAVFNEQNELGLILNRSVEMDKIPALMRSMLVQMAHAFPGRDLTILAYTPSNPPRKIGTARLNARTRDMTYTPEH
;
A
#
# COMPACT_ATOMS: atom_id res chain seq x y z
N MET A 1 -28.83 -7.04 35.90
CA MET A 1 -28.44 -7.25 35.18
C MET A 1 -28.31 -7.14 34.68
N SER A 2 -28.60 -6.98 34.94
CA SER A 2 -28.24 -7.27 34.09
C SER A 2 -28.02 -7.08 33.42
N ALA A 3 -28.33 -6.86 33.79
CA ALA A 3 -27.88 -7.06 32.97
C ALA A 3 -27.63 -6.83 32.37
N SER A 4 -27.77 -6.57 32.85
CA SER A 4 -27.30 -6.65 32.04
C SER A 4 -26.89 -6.32 31.45
N ASN A 5 -27.06 -6.18 31.92
CA ASN A 5 -26.50 -6.26 31.13
C ASN A 5 -26.23 -6.04 30.42
N ALA A 6 -26.73 -5.78 30.85
CA ALA A 6 -26.33 -6.01 29.97
C ALA A 6 -26.10 -5.71 29.33
N SER A 7 -26.29 -5.47 29.74
CA SER A 7 -25.84 -5.62 28.81
C SER A 7 -25.44 -5.30 28.20
N PRO A 8 -25.74 -5.19 28.39
CA PRO A 8 -25.13 -5.32 27.56
C PRO A 8 -24.73 -4.99 27.02
N ARG A 9 -24.75 -5.02 27.03
CA ARG A 9 -24.12 -5.22 26.21
C ARG A 9 -23.90 -5.03 25.35
N ALA A 10 -24.28 -4.85 25.76
CA ALA A 10 -23.77 -5.10 24.79
C ALA A 10 -23.47 -4.97 24.25
N ASN A 11 -23.55 -5.09 24.56
CA ASN A 11 -23.02 -5.43 23.69
C ASN A 11 -22.79 -5.69 23.10
N ALA A 12 -23.03 -5.90 23.26
CA ALA A 12 -22.61 -6.62 22.43
C ALA A 12 -22.51 -7.04 21.96
N PRO A 13 -22.73 -7.27 21.98
CA PRO A 13 -22.34 -7.91 21.19
C PRO A 13 -22.13 -8.10 20.90
N SER A 14 -22.02 -8.44 20.91
CA SER A 14 -21.46 -8.85 20.11
C SER A 14 -20.96 -8.88 19.73
N VAL A 15 -20.70 -9.23 19.81
CA VAL A 15 -19.94 -9.47 19.00
C VAL A 15 -19.25 -10.01 18.81
N THR A 16 -19.16 -10.61 18.76
CA THR A 16 -18.35 -11.20 18.27
C THR A 16 -18.00 -11.48 17.43
N PHE A 17 -17.95 -11.74 17.30
CA PHE A 17 -17.42 -12.06 16.29
C PHE A 17 -16.74 -11.75 15.74
N GLN A 18 -16.31 -11.70 15.73
CA GLN A 18 -15.62 -11.28 15.07
C GLN A 18 -14.61 -11.14 15.12
N ARG A 19 -13.69 -11.60 15.49
CA ARG A 19 -12.66 -11.40 15.43
C ARG A 19 -11.58 -11.66 14.56
N SER A 20 -11.15 -12.74 14.27
CA SER A 20 -10.20 -13.12 13.28
C SER A 20 -10.40 -12.38 12.03
N SER A 21 -11.49 -12.02 11.93
CA SER A 21 -11.93 -11.18 10.89
C SER A 21 -11.38 -9.81 11.03
N THR A 22 -10.49 -9.62 11.94
CA THR A 22 -9.97 -8.30 12.23
C THR A 22 -9.34 -7.65 11.03
N ALA A 23 -8.67 -8.43 10.20
CA ALA A 23 -7.98 -7.87 9.04
C ALA A 23 -8.93 -7.15 8.10
N TYR A 24 -10.08 -7.73 7.85
CA TYR A 24 -11.01 -7.10 6.94
C TYR A 24 -11.96 -6.15 7.66
N LEU A 25 -11.79 -6.03 8.96
CA LEU A 25 -12.51 -5.01 9.71
C LEU A 25 -11.66 -3.77 9.90
N GLU A 26 -10.48 -3.73 9.25
CA GLU A 26 -9.64 -2.56 9.31
C GLU A 26 -10.40 -1.36 8.78
N THR A 27 -10.48 -0.30 9.57
CA THR A 27 -11.17 0.90 9.15
C THR A 27 -10.35 1.66 8.12
N GLU A 28 -11.02 2.53 7.39
CA GLU A 28 -10.34 3.39 6.45
C GLU A 28 -9.31 4.27 7.15
N ALA A 29 -9.61 4.72 8.36
CA ALA A 29 -8.68 5.54 9.13
C ALA A 29 -7.40 4.77 9.47
N ASN A 30 -7.54 3.48 9.85
CA ASN A 30 -6.38 2.65 10.16
C ASN A 30 -5.54 2.40 8.91
N LEU A 31 -6.18 2.18 7.78
CA LEU A 31 -5.46 1.98 6.52
C LEU A 31 -4.68 3.23 6.15
N LYS A 32 -5.29 4.40 6.28
CA LYS A 32 -4.60 5.64 5.97
C LYS A 32 -3.41 5.86 6.89
N GLN A 33 -3.53 5.49 8.16
CA GLN A 33 -2.42 5.60 9.09
C GLN A 33 -1.26 4.69 8.67
N ARG A 34 -1.56 3.48 8.24
CA ARG A 34 -0.53 2.58 7.73
C ARG A 34 0.12 3.12 6.48
N GLN A 35 -0.66 3.74 5.61
CA GLN A 35 -0.14 4.34 4.39
C GLN A 35 0.82 5.48 4.72
N LEU A 36 0.46 6.33 5.68
CA LEU A 36 1.35 7.41 6.11
C LEU A 36 2.66 6.87 6.70
N THR A 37 2.56 5.82 7.50
CA THR A 37 3.73 5.19 8.09
C THR A 37 4.65 4.64 6.99
N PHE A 38 4.05 4.01 5.99
CA PHE A 38 4.81 3.46 4.87
C PHE A 38 5.51 4.57 4.08
N LEU A 39 4.79 5.66 3.78
CA LEU A 39 5.37 6.78 3.06
C LEU A 39 6.52 7.42 3.84
N ASN A 40 6.37 7.52 5.15
CA ASN A 40 7.45 8.05 5.99
C ASN A 40 8.68 7.15 5.95
N ARG A 41 8.45 5.84 5.92
CA ARG A 41 9.57 4.89 5.83
C ARG A 41 10.31 5.04 4.51
N LEU A 42 9.59 5.21 3.42
CA LEU A 42 10.21 5.43 2.12
C LEU A 42 11.05 6.70 2.13
N ARG A 43 10.51 7.76 2.72
CA ARG A 43 11.20 9.05 2.77
C ARG A 43 12.48 8.95 3.59
N LYS A 44 12.44 8.19 4.70
CA LYS A 44 13.62 8.00 5.53
C LYS A 44 14.68 7.16 4.85
N ALA A 45 14.25 6.21 3.99
CA ALA A 45 15.19 5.38 3.27
C ALA A 45 15.86 6.11 2.12
N ASP A 46 15.22 7.18 1.61
CA ASP A 46 15.74 7.95 0.49
C ASP A 46 15.55 9.44 0.76
N PRO A 47 16.24 9.98 1.79
CA PRO A 47 16.00 11.36 2.22
C PRO A 47 16.39 12.40 1.20
N GLN A 48 17.26 12.06 0.25
CA GLN A 48 17.70 12.99 -0.80
C GLN A 48 16.96 12.77 -2.11
N HIS A 49 15.93 11.91 -2.11
CA HIS A 49 15.10 11.65 -3.29
C HIS A 49 15.91 11.19 -4.49
N GLN A 50 16.92 10.35 -4.25
CA GLN A 50 17.79 9.88 -5.32
C GLN A 50 17.12 8.83 -6.20
N THR A 51 16.13 8.13 -5.68
CA THR A 51 15.38 7.11 -6.41
C THR A 51 13.94 7.53 -6.64
N ILE A 52 13.29 8.03 -5.58
CA ILE A 52 11.87 8.39 -5.61
C ILE A 52 11.74 9.88 -5.34
N GLU A 53 11.22 10.61 -6.33
CA GLU A 53 10.95 12.02 -6.18
C GLU A 53 9.74 12.24 -5.29
N ARG A 54 8.72 11.41 -5.46
CA ARG A 54 7.48 11.57 -4.74
C ARG A 54 6.74 10.26 -4.68
N ALA A 55 6.03 10.02 -3.58
CA ALA A 55 5.21 8.83 -3.39
C ALA A 55 3.89 9.23 -2.76
N VAL A 56 2.78 8.78 -3.35
CA VAL A 56 1.44 9.06 -2.81
C VAL A 56 0.56 7.84 -3.00
N PHE A 57 -0.43 7.69 -2.13
CA PHE A 57 -1.49 6.70 -2.34
C PHE A 57 -2.70 7.40 -2.94
N ASN A 58 -3.32 6.78 -3.94
CA ASN A 58 -4.51 7.34 -4.56
C ASN A 58 -5.78 6.81 -3.86
N GLU A 59 -6.94 7.16 -4.39
CA GLU A 59 -8.21 6.79 -3.78
C GLU A 59 -8.48 5.29 -3.85
N GLN A 60 -7.82 4.60 -4.77
CA GLN A 60 -7.94 3.15 -4.90
C GLN A 60 -6.87 2.43 -4.07
N ASN A 61 -6.16 3.16 -3.23
CA ASN A 61 -5.09 2.63 -2.36
C ASN A 61 -3.92 2.05 -3.16
N GLU A 62 -3.72 2.56 -4.36
CA GLU A 62 -2.56 2.22 -5.18
C GLU A 62 -1.45 3.22 -4.89
N LEU A 63 -0.21 2.74 -4.88
CA LEU A 63 0.94 3.58 -4.61
C LEU A 63 1.44 4.17 -5.93
N GLY A 64 1.40 5.49 -6.04
CA GLY A 64 1.99 6.19 -7.18
C GLY A 64 3.39 6.65 -6.83
N LEU A 65 4.36 6.32 -7.66
CA LEU A 65 5.76 6.70 -7.47
C LEU A 65 6.21 7.54 -8.65
N ILE A 66 6.66 8.76 -8.37
CA ILE A 66 7.37 9.54 -9.37
C ILE A 66 8.85 9.27 -9.15
N LEU A 67 9.49 8.67 -10.16
CA LEU A 67 10.87 8.24 -10.04
C LEU A 67 11.81 9.37 -10.37
N ASN A 68 12.98 9.35 -9.73
CA ASN A 68 14.03 10.30 -10.07
C ASN A 68 14.51 9.99 -11.49
N ARG A 69 14.85 11.04 -12.25
CA ARG A 69 15.28 10.87 -13.64
C ARG A 69 16.56 10.05 -13.76
N SER A 70 17.31 9.91 -12.69
CA SER A 70 18.54 9.10 -12.72
C SER A 70 18.26 7.60 -12.70
N VAL A 71 17.02 7.18 -12.43
CA VAL A 71 16.67 5.76 -12.41
C VAL A 71 16.60 5.26 -13.85
N GLU A 72 17.42 4.27 -14.16
CA GLU A 72 17.49 3.71 -15.51
C GLU A 72 16.28 2.83 -15.79
N MET A 73 15.79 2.89 -17.01
CA MET A 73 14.57 2.15 -17.39
C MET A 73 14.68 0.65 -17.16
N ASP A 74 15.86 0.08 -17.41
CA ASP A 74 16.05 -1.35 -17.21
C ASP A 74 16.10 -1.77 -15.76
N LYS A 75 16.23 -0.80 -14.83
CA LYS A 75 16.23 -1.08 -13.39
C LYS A 75 14.83 -1.01 -12.79
N ILE A 76 13.87 -0.45 -13.52
CA ILE A 76 12.54 -0.21 -12.97
C ILE A 76 11.81 -1.50 -12.56
N PRO A 77 11.82 -2.57 -13.38
CA PRO A 77 11.11 -3.78 -12.96
C PRO A 77 11.61 -4.35 -11.63
N ALA A 78 12.92 -4.34 -11.41
CA ALA A 78 13.48 -4.84 -10.15
C ALA A 78 13.13 -3.92 -8.99
N LEU A 79 13.16 -2.61 -9.22
CA LEU A 79 12.78 -1.62 -8.21
C LEU A 79 11.32 -1.82 -7.81
N MET A 80 10.44 -1.99 -8.79
CA MET A 80 9.02 -2.18 -8.51
C MET A 80 8.77 -3.46 -7.73
N ARG A 81 9.50 -4.53 -8.07
CA ARG A 81 9.37 -5.79 -7.36
C ARG A 81 9.80 -5.64 -5.90
N SER A 82 10.90 -4.95 -5.68
CA SER A 82 11.38 -4.66 -4.34
C SER A 82 10.36 -3.86 -3.54
N MET A 83 9.75 -2.87 -4.17
CA MET A 83 8.72 -2.06 -3.52
C MET A 83 7.49 -2.88 -3.17
N LEU A 84 7.09 -3.80 -4.06
CA LEU A 84 5.95 -4.68 -3.77
C LEU A 84 6.23 -5.56 -2.56
N VAL A 85 7.45 -6.05 -2.42
CA VAL A 85 7.81 -6.85 -1.26
C VAL A 85 7.67 -6.03 0.03
N GLN A 86 8.15 -4.79 0.00
CA GLN A 86 8.02 -3.92 1.16
C GLN A 86 6.56 -3.60 1.46
N MET A 87 5.75 -3.37 0.43
CA MET A 87 4.32 -3.13 0.63
C MET A 87 3.63 -4.36 1.20
N ALA A 88 4.04 -5.56 0.77
CA ALA A 88 3.42 -6.78 1.27
C ALA A 88 3.66 -6.95 2.76
N HIS A 89 4.80 -6.50 3.27
CA HIS A 89 5.07 -6.51 4.71
C HIS A 89 4.20 -5.50 5.45
N ALA A 90 3.97 -4.34 4.83
CA ALA A 90 3.19 -3.27 5.46
C ALA A 90 1.68 -3.52 5.36
N PHE A 91 1.24 -4.19 4.29
CA PHE A 91 -0.18 -4.40 4.01
C PHE A 91 -0.42 -5.88 3.68
N PRO A 92 -0.29 -6.76 4.68
CA PRO A 92 -0.38 -8.21 4.41
C PRO A 92 -1.78 -8.62 3.97
N GLY A 93 -1.83 -9.62 3.10
CA GLY A 93 -3.10 -10.23 2.69
C GLY A 93 -3.90 -9.44 1.68
N ARG A 94 -3.32 -8.42 1.07
CA ARG A 94 -4.01 -7.56 0.12
C ARG A 94 -3.35 -7.61 -1.25
N ASP A 95 -4.17 -7.47 -2.29
CA ASP A 95 -3.65 -7.22 -3.62
C ASP A 95 -3.04 -5.82 -3.63
N LEU A 96 -1.87 -5.69 -4.23
CA LEU A 96 -1.13 -4.43 -4.21
C LEU A 96 -0.83 -3.97 -5.63
N THR A 97 -0.86 -2.65 -5.83
CA THR A 97 -0.57 -2.05 -7.12
C THR A 97 0.32 -0.83 -6.92
N ILE A 98 1.36 -0.74 -7.75
CA ILE A 98 2.24 0.42 -7.80
C ILE A 98 2.23 0.98 -9.21
N LEU A 99 2.05 2.28 -9.31
CA LEU A 99 2.07 2.99 -10.60
C LEU A 99 3.35 3.81 -10.67
N ALA A 100 4.17 3.56 -11.68
CA ALA A 100 5.45 4.26 -11.83
C ALA A 100 5.30 5.39 -12.86
N TYR A 101 5.82 6.56 -12.51
CA TYR A 101 5.72 7.76 -13.34
C TYR A 101 7.09 8.39 -13.56
N THR A 102 7.24 9.07 -14.70
CA THR A 102 8.42 9.90 -14.96
C THR A 102 8.31 11.21 -14.19
N PRO A 103 9.45 11.87 -13.90
CA PRO A 103 9.44 13.18 -13.24
C PRO A 103 9.19 14.32 -14.23
N SER A 104 8.35 14.08 -15.22
CA SER A 104 7.99 15.11 -16.20
C SER A 104 6.79 15.91 -15.70
N ASN A 105 6.46 16.99 -16.40
CA ASN A 105 5.36 17.86 -16.02
C ASN A 105 4.37 17.97 -17.17
N PRO A 106 3.22 17.28 -17.09
CA PRO A 106 2.81 16.43 -15.98
C PRO A 106 3.54 15.07 -15.98
N PRO A 107 3.55 14.38 -14.84
CA PRO A 107 4.16 13.06 -14.79
C PRO A 107 3.44 12.10 -15.74
N ARG A 108 4.21 11.22 -16.40
CA ARG A 108 3.66 10.25 -17.33
C ARG A 108 3.86 8.84 -16.78
N LYS A 109 2.80 8.05 -16.80
CA LYS A 109 2.88 6.69 -16.30
C LYS A 109 3.74 5.84 -17.26
N ILE A 110 4.71 5.14 -16.71
CA ILE A 110 5.63 4.30 -17.49
C ILE A 110 5.48 2.83 -17.20
N GLY A 111 4.75 2.46 -16.16
CA GLY A 111 4.52 1.05 -15.89
C GLY A 111 3.66 0.84 -14.66
N THR A 112 3.19 -0.40 -14.50
CA THR A 112 2.35 -0.81 -13.38
C THR A 112 2.87 -2.13 -12.84
N ALA A 113 3.06 -2.18 -11.52
CA ALA A 113 3.46 -3.40 -10.83
C ALA A 113 2.33 -3.88 -9.96
N ARG A 114 2.09 -5.19 -9.94
CA ARG A 114 1.00 -5.78 -9.17
C ARG A 114 1.44 -7.01 -8.42
N LEU A 115 0.89 -7.18 -7.23
CA LEU A 115 1.04 -8.40 -6.44
C LEU A 115 -0.36 -8.96 -6.18
N ASN A 116 -0.55 -10.23 -6.55
CA ASN A 116 -1.78 -10.93 -6.23
C ASN A 116 -1.60 -11.59 -4.87
N ALA A 117 -2.44 -11.22 -3.90
CA ALA A 117 -2.28 -11.70 -2.51
C ALA A 117 -2.48 -13.20 -2.41
N ARG A 118 -3.37 -13.78 -3.22
CA ARG A 118 -3.69 -15.19 -3.12
C ARG A 118 -2.62 -16.09 -3.75
N THR A 119 -2.15 -15.72 -4.95
CA THR A 119 -1.16 -16.53 -5.67
C THR A 119 0.25 -16.11 -5.35
N ARG A 120 0.45 -14.90 -4.83
CA ARG A 120 1.74 -14.30 -4.56
C ARG A 120 2.51 -13.96 -5.83
N ASP A 121 1.84 -13.95 -6.97
CA ASP A 121 2.47 -13.56 -8.23
C ASP A 121 2.70 -12.06 -8.28
N MET A 122 3.90 -11.68 -8.70
CA MET A 122 4.26 -10.28 -8.92
C MET A 122 4.50 -10.08 -10.41
N THR A 123 3.90 -9.04 -10.97
CA THR A 123 4.05 -8.71 -12.38
C THR A 123 4.41 -7.24 -12.53
N TYR A 124 5.12 -6.94 -13.59
CA TYR A 124 5.37 -5.55 -13.99
C TYR A 124 5.03 -5.42 -15.46
N THR A 125 4.15 -4.46 -15.78
CA THR A 125 3.70 -4.22 -17.14
C THR A 125 4.12 -2.81 -17.54
N PRO A 126 5.06 -2.68 -18.48
CA PRO A 126 5.44 -1.34 -18.94
C PRO A 126 4.36 -0.73 -19.81
N GLU A 127 4.27 0.60 -19.80
CA GLU A 127 3.39 1.35 -20.68
C GLU A 127 4.10 1.63 -21.98
N HIS A 128 3.34 1.72 -23.06
CA HIS A 128 3.91 2.00 -24.37
C HIS A 128 3.53 3.38 -24.87
#